data_ee4b3133fae4d9bff0eef5c072b6549a
#
_entry.id   ee4b3133fae4d9bff0eef5c072b6549a
#
_cell.length_a   1.000
_cell.length_b   1.000
_cell.length_c   1.000
_cell.angle_alpha   90.00
_cell.angle_beta   90.00
_cell.angle_gamma   90.00
#
_symmetry.space_group_name_H-M   'P 1'
#
loop_
_entity.id
_entity.type
_entity.pdbx_description
1 polymer ?
#
loop_
_entity_poly.entity_id
_entity_poly.type
_entity_poly.pdbx_seq_one_letter_code
_entity_poly.pdbx_strand_id
1 'polypeptide(L)'
;MHYCLQLCSVCVIIGTEWDERMREMELNERQRAILLKLNETGRVRVSSLSRDLFFCEMTIRRDLEKMEKAGLLKRTHGGAIENLKDFEYPVNLRSEINKEQKKHLAQQATRFLSDGQLIFFNSSSTLAYILPYLSNYKDIRVVTNSVYLLSILSQMHVPVSLTGGRYNEIEQSLSGRQAEAFLSEINPDIAFLSCEALSDDGRVTDSDEDLAEIAKIAVRKSKVSVMLMDRSKLGTMCSYDVCSTDQLDGVILF
;
A
#
# COMPACT_ATOMS: atom_id res chain seq x y z
N MET A 1 -40.91 4.81 28.34
CA MET A 1 -39.51 4.96 27.97
C MET A 1 -39.21 3.96 26.85
N HIS A 2 -39.51 4.34 25.62
CA HIS A 2 -39.19 3.55 24.43
C HIS A 2 -38.52 4.53 23.47
N TYR A 3 -37.18 4.51 23.41
CA TYR A 3 -36.46 5.12 22.30
C TYR A 3 -36.18 4.03 21.28
N CYS A 4 -36.98 4.07 20.25
CA CYS A 4 -36.90 3.23 19.07
C CYS A 4 -35.63 3.59 18.27
N LEU A 5 -34.77 2.62 18.05
CA LEU A 5 -33.65 2.65 17.09
C LEU A 5 -34.24 2.78 15.68
N GLN A 6 -34.36 3.99 15.18
CA GLN A 6 -34.42 4.23 13.75
C GLN A 6 -32.99 4.18 13.19
N LEU A 7 -32.53 2.98 12.88
CA LEU A 7 -31.39 2.80 11.99
C LEU A 7 -31.75 3.40 10.63
N CYS A 8 -31.08 4.49 10.31
CA CYS A 8 -31.28 5.21 9.06
C CYS A 8 -31.05 4.25 7.88
N SER A 9 -32.05 4.07 7.03
CA SER A 9 -32.01 3.25 5.83
C SER A 9 -30.84 3.61 4.88
N VAL A 10 -30.31 4.82 4.99
CA VAL A 10 -29.13 5.30 4.25
C VAL A 10 -27.85 4.57 4.70
N CYS A 11 -27.68 4.27 6.01
CA CYS A 11 -26.50 3.53 6.49
C CYS A 11 -26.49 2.07 6.03
N VAL A 12 -27.66 1.45 5.84
CA VAL A 12 -27.77 0.08 5.38
C VAL A 12 -27.49 -0.02 3.88
N ILE A 13 -27.94 0.97 3.09
CA ILE A 13 -27.72 1.00 1.64
C ILE A 13 -26.25 1.28 1.32
N ILE A 14 -25.60 2.19 2.03
CA ILE A 14 -24.16 2.45 1.87
C ILE A 14 -23.34 1.19 2.22
N GLY A 15 -23.72 0.47 3.27
CA GLY A 15 -23.04 -0.77 3.69
C GLY A 15 -23.11 -1.89 2.66
N THR A 16 -24.23 -2.04 1.96
CA THR A 16 -24.39 -3.13 0.96
C THR A 16 -23.68 -2.84 -0.35
N GLU A 17 -23.70 -1.60 -0.85
CA GLU A 17 -22.95 -1.21 -2.06
C GLU A 17 -21.43 -1.20 -1.82
N TRP A 18 -20.98 -0.84 -0.62
CA TRP A 18 -19.57 -0.93 -0.22
C TRP A 18 -19.10 -2.38 -0.13
N ASP A 19 -19.90 -3.26 0.46
CA ASP A 19 -19.57 -4.68 0.61
C ASP A 19 -19.53 -5.39 -0.74
N GLU A 20 -20.39 -5.01 -1.69
CA GLU A 20 -20.38 -5.53 -3.07
C GLU A 20 -19.16 -5.03 -3.87
N ARG A 21 -18.82 -3.73 -3.80
CA ARG A 21 -17.61 -3.19 -4.47
C ARG A 21 -16.32 -3.76 -3.89
N MET A 22 -16.23 -3.91 -2.57
CA MET A 22 -15.07 -4.54 -1.93
C MET A 22 -14.95 -6.02 -2.31
N ARG A 23 -16.07 -6.74 -2.45
CA ARG A 23 -16.07 -8.12 -2.95
C ARG A 23 -15.75 -8.21 -4.44
N GLU A 24 -16.14 -7.23 -5.25
CA GLU A 24 -15.77 -7.16 -6.67
C GLU A 24 -14.28 -6.85 -6.88
N MET A 25 -13.61 -6.17 -5.94
CA MET A 25 -12.16 -5.92 -5.95
C MET A 25 -11.34 -7.04 -5.31
N GLU A 26 -11.95 -8.01 -4.63
CA GLU A 26 -11.23 -9.19 -4.14
C GLU A 26 -10.88 -10.11 -5.31
N LEU A 27 -9.66 -9.99 -5.78
CA LEU A 27 -9.13 -10.92 -6.78
C LEU A 27 -9.07 -12.33 -6.18
N ASN A 28 -9.65 -13.29 -6.89
CA ASN A 28 -9.43 -14.69 -6.56
C ASN A 28 -7.97 -15.10 -6.87
N GLU A 29 -7.53 -16.26 -6.36
CA GLU A 29 -6.16 -16.75 -6.51
C GLU A 29 -5.69 -16.79 -7.98
N ARG A 30 -6.57 -17.17 -8.91
CA ARG A 30 -6.26 -17.22 -10.33
C ARG A 30 -6.03 -15.82 -10.91
N GLN A 31 -6.87 -14.85 -10.57
CA GLN A 31 -6.72 -13.46 -11.00
C GLN A 31 -5.45 -12.82 -10.44
N ARG A 32 -5.10 -13.13 -9.19
CA ARG A 32 -3.81 -12.72 -8.59
C ARG A 32 -2.64 -13.31 -9.38
N ALA A 33 -2.68 -14.60 -9.71
CA ALA A 33 -1.64 -15.24 -10.51
C ALA A 33 -1.52 -14.63 -11.92
N ILE A 34 -2.64 -14.25 -12.55
CA ILE A 34 -2.64 -13.54 -13.84
C ILE A 34 -1.95 -12.18 -13.69
N LEU A 35 -2.28 -11.42 -12.64
CA LEU A 35 -1.71 -10.10 -12.40
C LEU A 35 -0.21 -10.17 -12.16
N LEU A 36 0.26 -11.12 -11.35
CA LEU A 36 1.69 -11.34 -11.11
C LEU A 36 2.45 -11.63 -12.40
N LYS A 37 1.94 -12.56 -13.23
CA LYS A 37 2.55 -12.85 -14.54
C LYS A 37 2.54 -11.65 -15.47
N LEU A 38 1.47 -10.87 -15.45
CA LEU A 38 1.36 -9.65 -16.25
C LEU A 38 2.43 -8.63 -15.83
N ASN A 39 2.60 -8.42 -14.53
CA ASN A 39 3.60 -7.49 -13.99
C ASN A 39 5.05 -7.95 -14.26
N GLU A 40 5.31 -9.27 -14.29
CA GLU A 40 6.64 -9.81 -14.60
C GLU A 40 7.03 -9.63 -16.08
N THR A 41 6.05 -9.71 -16.98
CA THR A 41 6.30 -9.83 -18.43
C THR A 41 5.77 -8.66 -19.26
N GLY A 42 5.04 -7.72 -18.65
CA GLY A 42 4.35 -6.60 -19.29
C GLY A 42 3.16 -7.01 -20.17
N ARG A 43 3.05 -8.31 -20.50
CA ARG A 43 1.98 -8.88 -21.32
C ARG A 43 1.75 -10.35 -21.08
N VAL A 44 0.51 -10.81 -21.20
CA VAL A 44 0.15 -12.22 -21.09
C VAL A 44 -0.71 -12.67 -22.27
N ARG A 45 -0.64 -13.96 -22.63
CA ARG A 45 -1.51 -14.59 -23.63
C ARG A 45 -2.49 -15.54 -22.96
N VAL A 46 -3.72 -15.58 -23.44
CA VAL A 46 -4.77 -16.50 -22.94
C VAL A 46 -4.30 -17.95 -22.99
N SER A 47 -3.71 -18.38 -24.10
CA SER A 47 -3.23 -19.76 -24.27
C SER A 47 -2.09 -20.15 -23.31
N SER A 48 -1.19 -19.21 -22.99
CA SER A 48 -0.14 -19.43 -21.99
C SER A 48 -0.73 -19.51 -20.59
N LEU A 49 -1.59 -18.54 -20.22
CA LEU A 49 -2.27 -18.54 -18.93
C LEU A 49 -3.13 -19.80 -18.71
N SER A 50 -3.84 -20.26 -19.75
CA SER A 50 -4.63 -21.48 -19.72
C SER A 50 -3.77 -22.70 -19.36
N ARG A 51 -2.61 -22.83 -20.00
CA ARG A 51 -1.66 -23.93 -19.75
C ARG A 51 -1.03 -23.83 -18.36
N ASP A 52 -0.54 -22.65 -18.00
CA ASP A 52 0.25 -22.45 -16.79
C ASP A 52 -0.59 -22.52 -15.52
N LEU A 53 -1.86 -22.07 -15.59
CA LEU A 53 -2.77 -22.04 -14.46
C LEU A 53 -3.75 -23.22 -14.45
N PHE A 54 -3.69 -24.11 -15.45
CA PHE A 54 -4.56 -25.30 -15.57
C PHE A 54 -6.05 -24.98 -15.63
N PHE A 55 -6.44 -23.88 -16.29
CA PHE A 55 -7.83 -23.49 -16.53
C PHE A 55 -8.13 -23.38 -18.02
N CYS A 56 -9.38 -23.66 -18.43
CA CYS A 56 -9.77 -23.49 -19.82
C CYS A 56 -9.71 -22.03 -20.25
N GLU A 57 -9.42 -21.77 -21.54
CA GLU A 57 -9.30 -20.42 -22.11
C GLU A 57 -10.53 -19.54 -21.87
N MET A 58 -11.73 -20.12 -21.87
CA MET A 58 -12.95 -19.38 -21.60
C MET A 58 -12.96 -18.78 -20.18
N THR A 59 -12.49 -19.52 -19.20
CA THR A 59 -12.36 -19.06 -17.81
C THR A 59 -11.34 -17.92 -17.73
N ILE A 60 -10.19 -18.08 -18.36
CA ILE A 60 -9.15 -17.03 -18.43
C ILE A 60 -9.71 -15.77 -19.12
N ARG A 61 -10.44 -15.89 -20.22
CA ARG A 61 -11.03 -14.74 -20.92
C ARG A 61 -12.02 -13.98 -20.04
N ARG A 62 -12.85 -14.70 -19.26
CA ARG A 62 -13.78 -14.07 -18.29
C ARG A 62 -13.05 -13.34 -17.16
N ASP A 63 -11.95 -13.90 -16.68
CA ASP A 63 -11.14 -13.22 -15.68
C ASP A 63 -10.50 -11.96 -16.24
N LEU A 64 -9.87 -12.03 -17.41
CA LEU A 64 -9.31 -10.85 -18.07
C LEU A 64 -10.36 -9.77 -18.34
N GLU A 65 -11.61 -10.17 -18.68
CA GLU A 65 -12.70 -9.22 -18.87
C GLU A 65 -13.10 -8.52 -17.56
N LYS A 66 -13.21 -9.28 -16.45
CA LYS A 66 -13.48 -8.70 -15.13
C LYS A 66 -12.36 -7.77 -14.67
N MET A 67 -11.12 -8.20 -14.86
CA MET A 67 -9.94 -7.41 -14.50
C MET A 67 -9.81 -6.13 -15.34
N GLU A 68 -10.18 -6.17 -16.62
CA GLU A 68 -10.23 -4.98 -17.47
C GLU A 68 -11.32 -3.99 -17.02
N LYS A 69 -12.53 -4.49 -16.67
CA LYS A 69 -13.60 -3.66 -16.11
C LYS A 69 -13.21 -3.01 -14.78
N ALA A 70 -12.38 -3.70 -13.98
CA ALA A 70 -11.79 -3.17 -12.77
C ALA A 70 -10.56 -2.27 -13.02
N GLY A 71 -10.17 -2.04 -14.30
CA GLY A 71 -9.04 -1.19 -14.67
C GLY A 71 -7.66 -1.83 -14.48
N LEU A 72 -7.57 -3.07 -13.99
CA LEU A 72 -6.31 -3.74 -13.61
C LEU A 72 -5.39 -4.08 -14.79
N LEU A 73 -5.92 -4.11 -15.99
CA LEU A 73 -5.19 -4.43 -17.22
C LEU A 73 -5.96 -3.94 -18.44
N LYS A 74 -5.29 -3.95 -19.60
CA LYS A 74 -5.92 -3.70 -20.89
C LYS A 74 -5.90 -4.98 -21.72
N ARG A 75 -7.06 -5.43 -22.19
CA ARG A 75 -7.16 -6.62 -23.04
C ARG A 75 -6.64 -6.35 -24.45
N THR A 76 -6.04 -7.38 -25.02
CA THR A 76 -5.67 -7.47 -26.43
C THR A 76 -6.44 -8.61 -27.09
N HIS A 77 -6.34 -8.75 -28.42
CA HIS A 77 -7.06 -9.81 -29.18
C HIS A 77 -6.80 -11.25 -28.66
N GLY A 78 -5.64 -11.52 -28.05
CA GLY A 78 -5.28 -12.87 -27.58
C GLY A 78 -4.77 -12.93 -26.13
N GLY A 79 -4.93 -11.85 -25.34
CA GLY A 79 -4.40 -11.77 -23.99
C GLY A 79 -4.66 -10.43 -23.31
N ALA A 80 -3.67 -9.96 -22.56
CA ALA A 80 -3.70 -8.66 -21.90
C ALA A 80 -2.30 -8.05 -21.81
N ILE A 81 -2.24 -6.73 -21.66
CA ILE A 81 -1.06 -5.93 -21.37
C ILE A 81 -1.30 -5.13 -20.09
N GLU A 82 -0.23 -4.70 -19.44
CA GLU A 82 -0.32 -3.76 -18.34
C GLU A 82 -1.05 -2.49 -18.75
N ASN A 83 -1.82 -1.95 -17.83
CA ASN A 83 -2.45 -0.64 -18.01
C ASN A 83 -1.43 0.44 -17.57
N LEU A 84 -0.43 0.70 -18.43
CA LEU A 84 0.71 1.58 -18.16
C LEU A 84 0.39 3.07 -18.04
N LYS A 85 -0.87 3.46 -18.15
CA LYS A 85 -1.27 4.87 -18.07
C LYS A 85 -2.34 5.02 -16.99
N ASP A 86 -1.99 5.71 -15.94
CA ASP A 86 -2.87 6.32 -14.94
C ASP A 86 -3.64 5.36 -13.99
N PHE A 87 -3.26 4.09 -13.86
CA PHE A 87 -3.93 3.20 -12.93
C PHE A 87 -3.00 2.77 -11.79
N GLU A 88 -3.21 3.35 -10.63
CA GLU A 88 -2.60 2.88 -9.38
C GLU A 88 -3.36 1.64 -8.88
N TYR A 89 -2.66 0.53 -8.75
CA TYR A 89 -3.23 -0.64 -8.09
C TYR A 89 -3.55 -0.34 -6.63
N PRO A 90 -4.74 -0.70 -6.14
CA PRO A 90 -5.02 -0.62 -4.71
C PRO A 90 -3.90 -1.23 -3.85
N VAL A 91 -3.63 -0.65 -2.69
CA VAL A 91 -2.49 -1.01 -1.84
C VAL A 91 -2.45 -2.49 -1.47
N ASN A 92 -3.62 -3.12 -1.27
CA ASN A 92 -3.75 -4.55 -0.99
C ASN A 92 -3.31 -5.44 -2.17
N LEU A 93 -3.50 -5.00 -3.41
CA LEU A 93 -3.00 -5.72 -4.59
C LEU A 93 -1.50 -5.48 -4.79
N ARG A 94 -1.04 -4.24 -4.57
CA ARG A 94 0.39 -3.94 -4.59
C ARG A 94 1.19 -4.75 -3.57
N SER A 95 0.56 -5.22 -2.48
CA SER A 95 1.24 -6.07 -1.50
C SER A 95 1.71 -7.40 -2.10
N GLU A 96 1.00 -7.96 -3.06
CA GLU A 96 1.39 -9.22 -3.71
C GLU A 96 2.45 -9.03 -4.82
N ILE A 97 2.59 -7.80 -5.34
CA ILE A 97 3.60 -7.46 -6.35
C ILE A 97 4.97 -7.31 -5.67
N ASN A 98 6.02 -7.90 -6.24
CA ASN A 98 7.39 -7.90 -5.70
C ASN A 98 7.48 -8.42 -4.25
N LYS A 99 6.63 -9.35 -3.86
CA LYS A 99 6.47 -9.86 -2.50
C LYS A 99 7.78 -10.28 -1.84
N GLU A 100 8.62 -11.04 -2.55
CA GLU A 100 9.89 -11.52 -1.99
C GLU A 100 10.89 -10.37 -1.78
N GLN A 101 10.90 -9.38 -2.67
CA GLN A 101 11.70 -8.17 -2.46
C GLN A 101 11.23 -7.40 -1.22
N LYS A 102 9.92 -7.21 -1.05
CA LYS A 102 9.34 -6.53 0.12
C LYS A 102 9.63 -7.26 1.43
N LYS A 103 9.58 -8.58 1.45
CA LYS A 103 9.99 -9.39 2.61
C LYS A 103 11.45 -9.17 2.97
N HIS A 104 12.32 -9.14 1.96
CA HIS A 104 13.75 -8.91 2.16
C HIS A 104 14.03 -7.51 2.70
N LEU A 105 13.38 -6.48 2.14
CA LEU A 105 13.44 -5.11 2.64
C LEU A 105 12.98 -5.03 4.10
N ALA A 106 11.86 -5.65 4.43
CA ALA A 106 11.32 -5.69 5.78
C ALA A 106 12.27 -6.38 6.77
N GLN A 107 12.88 -7.49 6.38
CA GLN A 107 13.87 -8.18 7.19
C GLN A 107 15.08 -7.27 7.50
N GLN A 108 15.58 -6.53 6.51
CA GLN A 108 16.67 -5.58 6.74
C GLN A 108 16.24 -4.41 7.64
N ALA A 109 14.99 -3.98 7.58
CA ALA A 109 14.45 -2.89 8.39
C ALA A 109 14.39 -3.25 9.88
N THR A 110 14.36 -4.54 10.27
CA THR A 110 14.31 -4.98 11.67
C THR A 110 15.50 -4.50 12.51
N ARG A 111 16.65 -4.22 11.90
CA ARG A 111 17.83 -3.67 12.59
C ARG A 111 17.61 -2.30 13.24
N PHE A 112 16.55 -1.60 12.86
CA PHE A 112 16.17 -0.31 13.42
C PHE A 112 15.09 -0.41 14.50
N LEU A 113 14.53 -1.61 14.73
CA LEU A 113 13.52 -1.84 15.75
C LEU A 113 14.15 -2.07 17.13
N SER A 114 13.51 -1.52 18.16
CA SER A 114 13.86 -1.76 19.57
C SER A 114 12.64 -1.63 20.46
N ASP A 115 12.72 -2.14 21.68
CA ASP A 115 11.65 -2.04 22.68
C ASP A 115 11.28 -0.59 22.99
N GLY A 116 10.03 -0.33 23.29
CA GLY A 116 9.51 0.95 23.77
C GLY A 116 9.32 2.04 22.71
N GLN A 117 9.60 1.76 21.44
CA GLN A 117 9.54 2.76 20.37
C GLN A 117 8.12 3.21 20.05
N LEU A 118 7.97 4.50 19.76
CA LEU A 118 6.88 5.07 18.99
C LEU A 118 7.28 5.06 17.51
N ILE A 119 6.59 4.25 16.71
CA ILE A 119 6.92 4.03 15.31
C ILE A 119 5.85 4.66 14.42
N PHE A 120 6.25 5.45 13.44
CA PHE A 120 5.37 5.89 12.37
C PHE A 120 5.57 5.03 11.11
N PHE A 121 4.47 4.60 10.53
CA PHE A 121 4.41 3.97 9.20
C PHE A 121 3.53 4.80 8.28
N ASN A 122 4.06 5.27 7.14
CA ASN A 122 3.20 5.84 6.11
C ASN A 122 2.45 4.75 5.35
N SER A 123 1.48 5.15 4.52
CA SER A 123 0.73 4.18 3.71
C SER A 123 1.63 3.54 2.66
N SER A 124 1.84 2.23 2.78
CA SER A 124 2.64 1.47 1.83
C SER A 124 2.41 -0.03 1.94
N SER A 125 2.31 -0.70 0.80
CA SER A 125 2.28 -2.16 0.72
C SER A 125 3.62 -2.82 1.13
N THR A 126 4.74 -2.11 1.01
CA THR A 126 6.06 -2.60 1.42
C THR A 126 6.17 -2.70 2.93
N LEU A 127 5.68 -1.68 3.65
CA LEU A 127 5.78 -1.59 5.10
C LEU A 127 4.93 -2.63 5.82
N ALA A 128 3.87 -3.14 5.19
CA ALA A 128 3.06 -4.23 5.74
C ALA A 128 3.89 -5.46 6.10
N TYR A 129 5.00 -5.69 5.41
CA TYR A 129 5.91 -6.82 5.67
C TYR A 129 6.81 -6.63 6.90
N ILE A 130 6.91 -5.40 7.44
CA ILE A 130 7.62 -5.15 8.70
C ILE A 130 6.75 -5.56 9.90
N LEU A 131 5.43 -5.41 9.79
CA LEU A 131 4.52 -5.54 10.92
C LEU A 131 4.65 -6.88 11.68
N PRO A 132 4.78 -8.06 11.02
CA PRO A 132 4.93 -9.33 11.73
C PRO A 132 6.13 -9.37 12.70
N TYR A 133 7.18 -8.59 12.43
CA TYR A 133 8.36 -8.54 13.27
C TYR A 133 8.14 -7.74 14.56
N LEU A 134 7.12 -6.88 14.63
CA LEU A 134 6.83 -6.06 15.81
C LEU A 134 6.51 -6.91 17.04
N SER A 135 5.97 -8.12 16.85
CA SER A 135 5.67 -9.05 17.93
C SER A 135 6.92 -9.53 18.70
N ASN A 136 8.11 -9.34 18.16
CA ASN A 136 9.37 -9.69 18.81
C ASN A 136 9.85 -8.61 19.80
N TYR A 137 9.17 -7.46 19.86
CA TYR A 137 9.56 -6.30 20.67
C TYR A 137 8.47 -5.94 21.66
N LYS A 138 8.86 -5.37 22.81
CA LYS A 138 7.94 -4.98 23.89
C LYS A 138 7.62 -3.50 23.81
N ASP A 139 6.44 -3.14 24.31
CA ASP A 139 6.00 -1.75 24.50
C ASP A 139 6.04 -0.89 23.22
N ILE A 140 5.92 -1.52 22.05
CA ILE A 140 5.82 -0.83 20.76
C ILE A 140 4.47 -0.12 20.67
N ARG A 141 4.49 1.11 20.20
CA ARG A 141 3.31 1.92 19.84
C ARG A 141 3.44 2.35 18.39
N VAL A 142 2.38 2.23 17.65
CA VAL A 142 2.37 2.58 16.23
C VAL A 142 1.47 3.77 15.98
N VAL A 143 1.92 4.68 15.13
CA VAL A 143 1.11 5.70 14.47
C VAL A 143 1.17 5.43 12.97
N THR A 144 0.04 5.52 12.29
CA THR A 144 0.00 5.35 10.83
C THR A 144 -1.11 6.21 10.23
N ASN A 145 -0.94 6.61 8.98
CA ASN A 145 -2.01 7.16 8.17
C ASN A 145 -2.69 6.09 7.29
N SER A 146 -2.30 4.83 7.42
CA SER A 146 -2.79 3.72 6.58
C SER A 146 -3.89 2.92 7.26
N VAL A 147 -5.08 2.91 6.69
CA VAL A 147 -6.19 2.02 7.07
C VAL A 147 -5.85 0.57 6.74
N TYR A 148 -5.11 0.34 5.66
CA TYR A 148 -4.60 -0.98 5.29
C TYR A 148 -3.69 -1.57 6.38
N LEU A 149 -2.70 -0.81 6.86
CA LEU A 149 -1.82 -1.29 7.94
C LEU A 149 -2.57 -1.44 9.27
N LEU A 150 -3.54 -0.55 9.56
CA LEU A 150 -4.39 -0.69 10.73
C LEU A 150 -5.12 -2.04 10.75
N SER A 151 -5.66 -2.48 9.60
CA SER A 151 -6.38 -3.76 9.52
C SER A 151 -5.51 -4.97 9.91
N ILE A 152 -4.21 -4.90 9.63
CA ILE A 152 -3.22 -5.93 10.01
C ILE A 152 -2.85 -5.79 11.49
N LEU A 153 -2.50 -4.57 11.93
CA LEU A 153 -2.06 -4.29 13.30
C LEU A 153 -3.14 -4.62 14.34
N SER A 154 -4.42 -4.39 14.01
CA SER A 154 -5.54 -4.71 14.90
C SER A 154 -5.64 -6.19 15.24
N GLN A 155 -5.22 -7.07 14.33
CA GLN A 155 -5.19 -8.52 14.54
C GLN A 155 -3.98 -8.94 15.40
N MET A 156 -2.93 -8.10 15.46
CA MET A 156 -1.70 -8.36 16.19
C MET A 156 -1.72 -7.82 17.62
N HIS A 157 -2.79 -7.13 18.03
CA HIS A 157 -2.93 -6.49 19.35
C HIS A 157 -1.81 -5.46 19.67
N VAL A 158 -1.23 -4.85 18.65
CA VAL A 158 -0.28 -3.75 18.79
C VAL A 158 -1.05 -2.44 18.98
N PRO A 159 -0.74 -1.64 20.03
CA PRO A 159 -1.37 -0.31 20.17
C PRO A 159 -1.10 0.56 18.96
N VAL A 160 -2.16 0.98 18.28
CA VAL A 160 -2.08 1.76 17.04
C VAL A 160 -3.01 2.96 17.09
N SER A 161 -2.52 4.10 16.60
CA SER A 161 -3.28 5.34 16.39
C SER A 161 -3.27 5.69 14.91
N LEU A 162 -4.42 6.13 14.40
CA LEU A 162 -4.52 6.72 13.06
C LEU A 162 -4.38 8.25 13.13
N THR A 163 -3.76 8.82 12.11
CA THR A 163 -3.60 10.28 11.99
C THR A 163 -4.92 11.05 11.87
N GLY A 164 -6.00 10.38 11.40
CA GLY A 164 -7.21 11.07 10.93
C GLY A 164 -6.99 11.70 9.56
N GLY A 165 -8.02 12.35 9.03
CA GLY A 165 -7.96 13.03 7.74
C GLY A 165 -8.94 12.53 6.70
N ARG A 166 -8.75 12.94 5.44
CA ARG A 166 -9.54 12.51 4.28
C ARG A 166 -9.08 11.13 3.82
N TYR A 167 -10.03 10.23 3.60
CA TYR A 167 -9.75 8.88 3.13
C TYR A 167 -9.52 8.83 1.61
N ASN A 168 -8.45 8.19 1.21
CA ASN A 168 -8.15 7.78 -0.16
C ASN A 168 -8.40 6.28 -0.32
N GLU A 169 -9.31 5.90 -1.21
CA GLU A 169 -9.76 4.52 -1.40
C GLU A 169 -8.68 3.61 -2.01
N ILE A 170 -7.91 4.13 -2.97
CA ILE A 170 -6.87 3.37 -3.68
C ILE A 170 -5.70 3.07 -2.73
N GLU A 171 -5.24 4.10 -2.03
CA GLU A 171 -4.15 4.01 -1.06
C GLU A 171 -4.59 3.43 0.27
N GLN A 172 -5.89 3.33 0.53
CA GLN A 172 -6.47 2.99 1.84
C GLN A 172 -5.77 3.77 2.95
N SER A 173 -5.65 5.07 2.75
CA SER A 173 -4.89 5.97 3.60
C SER A 173 -5.69 7.22 3.97
N LEU A 174 -5.22 7.88 5.00
CA LEU A 174 -5.74 9.15 5.47
C LEU A 174 -4.72 10.25 5.19
N SER A 175 -5.17 11.40 4.69
CA SER A 175 -4.29 12.51 4.32
C SER A 175 -4.95 13.87 4.53
N GLY A 176 -4.21 14.95 4.24
CA GLY A 176 -4.64 16.33 4.35
C GLY A 176 -4.46 16.91 5.75
N ARG A 177 -4.94 18.12 5.94
CA ARG A 177 -4.63 19.00 7.11
C ARG A 177 -4.76 18.34 8.49
N GLN A 178 -5.72 17.47 8.70
CA GLN A 178 -5.90 16.80 9.99
C GLN A 178 -4.77 15.79 10.26
N ALA A 179 -4.40 15.01 9.24
CA ALA A 179 -3.30 14.07 9.34
C ALA A 179 -1.95 14.78 9.54
N GLU A 180 -1.72 15.86 8.79
CA GLU A 180 -0.55 16.72 8.89
C GLU A 180 -0.43 17.36 10.28
N ALA A 181 -1.52 17.94 10.80
CA ALA A 181 -1.55 18.54 12.12
C ALA A 181 -1.23 17.51 13.21
N PHE A 182 -1.90 16.35 13.18
CA PHE A 182 -1.64 15.27 14.14
C PHE A 182 -0.17 14.85 14.12
N LEU A 183 0.38 14.58 12.93
CA LEU A 183 1.77 14.12 12.79
C LEU A 183 2.78 15.20 13.23
N SER A 184 2.44 16.48 13.03
CA SER A 184 3.28 17.61 13.45
C SER A 184 3.35 17.77 14.98
N GLU A 185 2.40 17.25 15.74
CA GLU A 185 2.34 17.32 17.20
C GLU A 185 3.09 16.19 17.92
N ILE A 186 3.48 15.14 17.19
CA ILE A 186 4.18 13.99 17.75
C ILE A 186 5.65 13.95 17.31
N ASN A 187 6.46 13.18 18.02
CA ASN A 187 7.87 12.95 17.68
C ASN A 187 8.14 11.44 17.71
N PRO A 188 7.93 10.73 16.60
CA PRO A 188 8.23 9.30 16.53
C PRO A 188 9.71 9.02 16.80
N ASP A 189 10.01 7.90 17.46
CA ASP A 189 11.38 7.43 17.60
C ASP A 189 11.95 6.99 16.27
N ILE A 190 11.08 6.42 15.42
CA ILE A 190 11.43 6.05 14.05
C ILE A 190 10.22 6.21 13.12
N ALA A 191 10.47 6.69 11.90
CA ALA A 191 9.55 6.59 10.77
C ALA A 191 10.07 5.58 9.75
N PHE A 192 9.27 4.58 9.44
CA PHE A 192 9.45 3.76 8.25
C PHE A 192 8.59 4.32 7.14
N LEU A 193 9.21 4.60 6.01
CA LEU A 193 8.62 5.27 4.88
C LEU A 193 8.84 4.45 3.60
N SER A 194 7.92 4.58 2.67
CA SER A 194 8.10 4.15 1.29
C SER A 194 7.32 5.12 0.42
N CYS A 195 7.95 5.64 -0.61
CA CYS A 195 7.36 6.57 -1.58
C CYS A 195 7.32 5.93 -2.96
N GLU A 196 6.77 6.62 -3.94
CA GLU A 196 6.52 6.05 -5.25
C GLU A 196 7.77 5.98 -6.11
N ALA A 197 8.67 6.96 -6.03
CA ALA A 197 9.84 7.03 -6.89
C ALA A 197 11.10 7.53 -6.17
N LEU A 198 12.24 7.06 -6.64
CA LEU A 198 13.58 7.53 -6.30
C LEU A 198 14.37 7.79 -7.59
N SER A 199 14.69 9.05 -7.83
CA SER A 199 15.48 9.44 -9.00
C SER A 199 16.97 9.12 -8.84
N ASP A 200 17.70 9.10 -9.95
CA ASP A 200 19.14 8.79 -9.96
C ASP A 200 19.99 9.83 -9.19
N ASP A 201 19.49 11.06 -9.04
CA ASP A 201 20.11 12.13 -8.25
C ASP A 201 19.73 12.10 -6.77
N GLY A 202 19.01 11.08 -6.32
CA GLY A 202 18.69 10.84 -4.91
C GLY A 202 17.45 11.57 -4.40
N ARG A 203 16.59 12.12 -5.28
CA ARG A 203 15.31 12.71 -4.87
C ARG A 203 14.25 11.62 -4.70
N VAL A 204 13.61 11.61 -3.56
CA VAL A 204 12.44 10.80 -3.25
C VAL A 204 11.19 11.59 -3.57
N THR A 205 10.31 11.03 -4.41
CA THR A 205 9.13 11.73 -4.90
C THR A 205 7.88 10.84 -4.84
N ASP A 206 6.71 11.47 -4.87
CA ASP A 206 5.40 10.82 -4.85
C ASP A 206 4.48 11.48 -5.89
N SER A 207 3.45 10.77 -6.37
CA SER A 207 2.45 11.29 -7.30
C SER A 207 1.32 12.05 -6.61
N ASP A 208 1.07 11.76 -5.32
CA ASP A 208 0.03 12.39 -4.50
C ASP A 208 0.65 13.45 -3.58
N GLU A 209 0.18 14.71 -3.71
CA GLU A 209 0.66 15.86 -2.94
C GLU A 209 0.46 15.68 -1.43
N ASP A 210 -0.72 15.20 -1.03
CA ASP A 210 -1.05 15.02 0.38
C ASP A 210 -0.20 13.91 1.03
N LEU A 211 0.08 12.82 0.29
CA LEU A 211 0.95 11.73 0.76
C LEU A 211 2.41 12.17 0.82
N ALA A 212 2.87 12.93 -0.16
CA ALA A 212 4.19 13.53 -0.13
C ALA A 212 4.38 14.43 1.11
N GLU A 213 3.38 15.26 1.46
CA GLU A 213 3.46 16.13 2.64
C GLU A 213 3.48 15.34 3.96
N ILE A 214 2.69 14.27 4.07
CA ILE A 214 2.76 13.34 5.23
C ILE A 214 4.17 12.75 5.38
N ALA A 215 4.77 12.31 4.29
CA ALA A 215 6.13 11.76 4.31
C ALA A 215 7.18 12.82 4.69
N LYS A 216 7.10 14.06 4.16
CA LYS A 216 7.95 15.19 4.56
C LYS A 216 7.87 15.47 6.05
N ILE A 217 6.65 15.53 6.61
CA ILE A 217 6.45 15.77 8.04
C ILE A 217 7.08 14.64 8.85
N ALA A 218 6.88 13.38 8.43
CA ALA A 218 7.44 12.23 9.12
C ALA A 218 8.98 12.26 9.15
N VAL A 219 9.63 12.61 8.01
CA VAL A 219 11.10 12.78 7.95
C VAL A 219 11.56 13.86 8.95
N ARG A 220 10.89 15.02 8.98
CA ARG A 220 11.28 16.13 9.85
C ARG A 220 11.03 15.87 11.34
N LYS A 221 10.01 15.07 11.69
CA LYS A 221 9.52 14.92 13.07
C LYS A 221 10.08 13.70 13.76
N SER A 222 10.54 12.70 13.04
CA SER A 222 11.08 11.46 13.62
C SER A 222 12.55 11.62 13.99
N LYS A 223 12.98 10.93 15.06
CA LYS A 223 14.40 10.92 15.44
C LYS A 223 15.25 10.13 14.45
N VAL A 224 14.66 9.10 13.84
CA VAL A 224 15.28 8.28 12.80
C VAL A 224 14.26 8.12 11.67
N SER A 225 14.67 8.31 10.42
CA SER A 225 13.86 8.12 9.22
C SER A 225 14.49 7.10 8.29
N VAL A 226 13.72 6.06 7.96
CA VAL A 226 14.19 4.93 7.12
C VAL A 226 13.25 4.74 5.95
N MET A 227 13.81 4.81 4.74
CA MET A 227 13.08 4.61 3.48
C MET A 227 13.32 3.21 2.94
N LEU A 228 12.23 2.50 2.57
CA LEU A 228 12.26 1.19 1.96
C LEU A 228 11.70 1.26 0.54
N MET A 229 12.47 0.85 -0.45
CA MET A 229 12.06 0.89 -1.86
C MET A 229 12.51 -0.36 -2.61
N ASP A 230 11.62 -0.97 -3.37
CA ASP A 230 11.96 -2.03 -4.31
C ASP A 230 12.42 -1.45 -5.67
N ARG A 231 13.02 -2.30 -6.51
CA ARG A 231 13.62 -1.89 -7.78
C ARG A 231 12.67 -1.18 -8.74
N SER A 232 11.37 -1.45 -8.67
CA SER A 232 10.40 -0.83 -9.59
C SER A 232 10.28 0.68 -9.42
N LYS A 233 10.77 1.20 -8.29
CA LYS A 233 10.70 2.62 -7.92
C LYS A 233 11.98 3.41 -8.22
N LEU A 234 13.04 2.73 -8.66
CA LEU A 234 14.35 3.34 -8.89
C LEU A 234 14.47 3.92 -10.31
N GLY A 235 15.22 5.02 -10.43
CA GLY A 235 15.45 5.68 -11.71
C GLY A 235 14.21 6.39 -12.28
N THR A 236 13.20 6.64 -11.45
CA THR A 236 11.95 7.33 -11.83
C THR A 236 11.71 8.55 -10.95
N MET A 237 10.81 9.43 -11.37
CA MET A 237 10.46 10.64 -10.64
C MET A 237 8.98 10.94 -10.82
N CYS A 238 8.31 11.32 -9.73
CA CYS A 238 6.93 11.77 -9.68
C CYS A 238 6.84 13.28 -9.50
N SER A 239 5.60 13.81 -9.39
CA SER A 239 5.30 15.23 -9.43
C SER A 239 5.69 16.00 -8.16
N TYR A 240 5.67 15.36 -6.99
CA TYR A 240 5.85 16.01 -5.69
C TYR A 240 7.10 15.48 -4.97
N ASP A 241 8.02 16.40 -4.64
CA ASP A 241 9.21 16.06 -3.86
C ASP A 241 8.81 15.71 -2.41
N VAL A 242 9.47 14.69 -1.86
CA VAL A 242 9.36 14.31 -0.44
C VAL A 242 10.62 14.75 0.31
N CYS A 243 11.77 14.21 -0.06
CA CYS A 243 13.07 14.54 0.53
C CYS A 243 14.19 14.11 -0.42
N SER A 244 15.42 14.47 -0.06
CA SER A 244 16.62 13.87 -0.65
C SER A 244 17.11 12.72 0.25
N THR A 245 17.79 11.74 -0.34
CA THR A 245 18.30 10.56 0.40
C THR A 245 19.31 10.91 1.49
N ASP A 246 20.00 12.04 1.38
CA ASP A 246 20.92 12.57 2.41
C ASP A 246 20.20 13.12 3.66
N GLN A 247 18.89 13.34 3.58
CA GLN A 247 18.04 13.73 4.72
C GLN A 247 17.51 12.51 5.49
N LEU A 248 17.81 11.29 5.05
CA LEU A 248 17.35 10.05 5.66
C LEU A 248 18.48 9.37 6.44
N ASP A 249 18.15 8.80 7.62
CA ASP A 249 19.10 8.03 8.44
C ASP A 249 19.35 6.63 7.86
N GLY A 250 18.46 6.16 7.00
CA GLY A 250 18.62 4.90 6.30
C GLY A 250 17.81 4.82 5.00
N VAL A 251 18.45 4.25 3.98
CA VAL A 251 17.78 3.87 2.73
C VAL A 251 18.03 2.39 2.50
N ILE A 252 16.96 1.61 2.39
CA ILE A 252 17.01 0.16 2.14
C ILE A 252 16.44 -0.07 0.75
N LEU A 253 17.28 -0.54 -0.14
CA LEU A 253 16.96 -0.81 -1.55
C LEU A 253 17.09 -2.30 -1.85
N PHE A 254 16.30 -2.79 -2.81
CA PHE A 254 16.40 -4.16 -3.29
C PHE A 254 16.55 -4.20 -4.81
#